data_d3aff3a0654a487fcc9c8e44161a8e80
#
_entry.id   d3aff3a0654a487fcc9c8e44161a8e80
#
_cell.length_a   1.000
_cell.length_b   1.000
_cell.length_c   1.000
_cell.angle_alpha   90.00
_cell.angle_beta   90.00
_cell.angle_gamma   90.00
#
_symmetry.space_group_name_H-M   'P 1'
#
loop_
_entity.id
_entity.type
_entity.pdbx_description
1 polymer ?
#
loop_
_entity_poly.entity_id
_entity_poly.type
_entity_poly.pdbx_seq_one_letter_code
_entity_poly.pdbx_strand_id
1 'polypeptide(L)'
;NSSGLPDFLELLRLGGHGLDKPARPSDLMAACVRNRHLNFAPGSRFLYSNTNFLLLGAIVERVSRMKLGDFLAERIFKPLGMSHTALEPEIATIIPDLATGYLGDAETGFRRAGHAYPQGGEGGLTSSVEDLLIWSRHFDRPSLEPNDLPAQLVAPHPLADGHANHYRRGLAVGPLRGLQTVGHGGLWPGYRTEFLRIPGVDLTVVVIANLATINPWRLARAVAVEA
;
A
#
# COMPACT_ATOMS: atom_id res chain seq x y z
N ASN A 1 -6.20 -10.18 2.67
CA ASN A 1 -7.52 -9.54 2.76
C ASN A 1 -8.68 -10.57 2.67
N SER A 2 -8.51 -11.70 3.36
CA SER A 2 -9.54 -12.74 3.54
C SER A 2 -9.77 -13.11 5.01
N SER A 3 -9.32 -12.25 5.93
CA SER A 3 -9.47 -12.47 7.39
C SER A 3 -10.89 -12.25 7.90
N GLY A 4 -11.70 -11.46 7.20
CA GLY A 4 -12.99 -10.97 7.67
C GLY A 4 -12.90 -9.80 8.65
N LEU A 5 -11.71 -9.33 9.01
CA LEU A 5 -11.54 -8.16 9.87
C LEU A 5 -12.08 -6.89 9.21
N PRO A 6 -12.96 -6.14 9.88
CA PRO A 6 -13.39 -4.83 9.39
C PRO A 6 -12.20 -3.86 9.24
N ASP A 7 -12.32 -2.96 8.29
CA ASP A 7 -11.32 -1.93 8.06
C ASP A 7 -11.38 -0.89 9.20
N PHE A 8 -10.26 -0.64 9.86
CA PHE A 8 -10.22 0.29 10.98
C PHE A 8 -10.44 1.74 10.55
N LEU A 9 -10.07 2.12 9.32
CA LEU A 9 -10.33 3.47 8.79
C LEU A 9 -11.83 3.70 8.63
N GLU A 10 -12.56 2.68 8.15
CA GLU A 10 -14.02 2.75 8.06
C GLU A 10 -14.68 2.80 9.44
N LEU A 11 -14.16 2.04 10.41
CA LEU A 11 -14.65 2.09 11.79
C LEU A 11 -14.42 3.48 12.42
N LEU A 12 -13.26 4.08 12.21
CA LEU A 12 -12.96 5.43 12.67
C LEU A 12 -13.90 6.46 11.99
N ARG A 13 -14.09 6.34 10.68
CA ARG A 13 -14.98 7.23 9.92
C ARG A 13 -16.43 7.14 10.40
N LEU A 14 -16.93 5.94 10.64
CA LEU A 14 -18.27 5.73 11.21
C LEU A 14 -18.38 6.31 12.62
N GLY A 15 -17.29 6.30 13.39
CA GLY A 15 -17.17 6.96 14.69
C GLY A 15 -17.00 8.48 14.62
N GLY A 16 -17.07 9.10 13.43
CA GLY A 16 -16.89 10.54 13.24
C GLY A 16 -15.43 11.02 13.28
N HIS A 17 -14.46 10.11 13.16
CA HIS A 17 -13.04 10.42 13.12
C HIS A 17 -12.52 10.37 11.67
N GLY A 18 -12.28 11.53 11.08
CA GLY A 18 -11.69 11.64 9.74
C GLY A 18 -10.17 11.48 9.74
N LEU A 19 -9.58 11.22 8.57
CA LEU A 19 -8.13 11.09 8.38
C LEU A 19 -7.35 12.40 8.60
N ASP A 20 -8.05 13.51 8.64
CA ASP A 20 -7.55 14.85 8.93
C ASP A 20 -7.46 15.15 10.43
N LYS A 21 -8.01 14.28 11.25
CA LYS A 21 -7.98 14.41 12.72
C LYS A 21 -6.81 13.64 13.32
N PRO A 22 -6.11 14.21 14.33
CA PRO A 22 -5.03 13.53 15.02
C PRO A 22 -5.47 12.19 15.60
N ALA A 23 -4.69 11.15 15.34
CA ALA A 23 -4.84 9.84 15.94
C ALA A 23 -3.47 9.30 16.38
N ARG A 24 -3.46 8.53 17.44
CA ARG A 24 -2.25 7.82 17.89
C ARG A 24 -2.28 6.38 17.40
N PRO A 25 -1.13 5.69 17.26
CA PRO A 25 -1.10 4.27 16.94
C PRO A 25 -1.99 3.41 17.83
N SER A 26 -2.07 3.77 19.13
CA SER A 26 -2.96 3.11 20.11
C SER A 26 -4.44 3.27 19.77
N ASP A 27 -4.84 4.38 19.15
CA ASP A 27 -6.24 4.63 18.81
C ASP A 27 -6.66 3.77 17.62
N LEU A 28 -5.75 3.59 16.64
CA LEU A 28 -5.94 2.70 15.48
C LEU A 28 -6.08 1.25 15.95
N MET A 29 -5.17 0.81 16.81
CA MET A 29 -5.23 -0.53 17.38
C MET A 29 -6.49 -0.74 18.23
N ALA A 30 -6.90 0.26 19.01
CA ALA A 30 -8.12 0.20 19.81
C ALA A 30 -9.38 0.08 18.92
N ALA A 31 -9.43 0.73 17.77
CA ALA A 31 -10.53 0.56 16.82
C ALA A 31 -10.64 -0.89 16.33
N CYS A 32 -9.49 -1.52 16.02
CA CYS A 32 -9.46 -2.94 15.64
C CYS A 32 -9.96 -3.86 16.77
N VAL A 33 -9.48 -3.67 17.99
CA VAL A 33 -9.74 -4.56 19.14
C VAL A 33 -11.17 -4.40 19.70
N ARG A 34 -11.73 -3.21 19.66
CA ARG A 34 -13.11 -2.95 20.12
C ARG A 34 -14.17 -3.65 19.29
N ASN A 35 -13.91 -3.86 18.02
CA ASN A 35 -14.82 -4.60 17.18
C ASN A 35 -14.58 -6.11 17.32
N ARG A 36 -15.60 -6.81 17.84
CA ARG A 36 -15.57 -8.26 18.12
C ARG A 36 -16.19 -9.10 17.02
N HIS A 37 -16.68 -8.49 15.96
CA HIS A 37 -17.39 -9.19 14.89
C HIS A 37 -16.53 -9.19 13.62
N LEU A 38 -16.52 -10.31 12.93
CA LEU A 38 -15.97 -10.43 11.60
C LEU A 38 -17.07 -10.14 10.57
N ASN A 39 -16.70 -9.56 9.43
CA ASN A 39 -17.60 -9.37 8.30
C ASN A 39 -18.01 -10.71 7.67
N PHE A 40 -17.14 -11.74 7.80
CA PHE A 40 -17.35 -13.11 7.30
C PHE A 40 -16.33 -14.06 7.93
N ALA A 41 -16.55 -15.35 7.80
CA ALA A 41 -15.63 -16.37 8.28
C ALA A 41 -14.26 -16.27 7.54
N PRO A 42 -13.12 -16.34 8.24
CA PRO A 42 -11.80 -16.25 7.63
C PRO A 42 -11.64 -17.21 6.45
N GLY A 43 -11.08 -16.71 5.36
CA GLY A 43 -10.87 -17.45 4.12
C GLY A 43 -12.10 -17.55 3.20
N SER A 44 -13.33 -17.26 3.65
CA SER A 44 -14.54 -17.49 2.85
C SER A 44 -14.79 -16.43 1.77
N ARG A 45 -14.27 -15.20 1.94
CA ARG A 45 -14.46 -14.08 1.01
C ARG A 45 -13.25 -13.19 0.96
N PHE A 46 -13.19 -12.38 -0.08
CA PHE A 46 -12.29 -11.24 -0.16
C PHE A 46 -13.01 -9.94 0.24
N LEU A 47 -12.40 -9.18 1.12
CA LEU A 47 -12.73 -7.77 1.38
C LEU A 47 -11.45 -7.05 1.79
N TYR A 48 -11.10 -6.00 1.03
CA TYR A 48 -9.94 -5.19 1.37
C TYR A 48 -10.07 -4.60 2.77
N SER A 49 -9.02 -4.71 3.57
CA SER A 49 -8.98 -4.15 4.92
C SER A 49 -7.54 -3.75 5.29
N ASN A 50 -7.35 -2.49 5.58
CA ASN A 50 -6.11 -1.92 6.09
C ASN A 50 -5.73 -2.52 7.44
N THR A 51 -6.70 -2.95 8.24
CA THR A 51 -6.49 -3.65 9.52
C THR A 51 -5.54 -4.83 9.38
N ASN A 52 -5.62 -5.59 8.28
CA ASN A 52 -4.71 -6.72 8.07
C ASN A 52 -3.25 -6.29 8.03
N PHE A 53 -2.95 -5.22 7.31
CA PHE A 53 -1.59 -4.74 7.13
C PHE A 53 -1.08 -3.98 8.35
N LEU A 54 -1.95 -3.23 9.05
CA LEU A 54 -1.63 -2.65 10.35
C LEU A 54 -1.18 -3.73 11.34
N LEU A 55 -1.93 -4.83 11.43
CA LEU A 55 -1.58 -5.96 12.31
C LEU A 55 -0.32 -6.69 11.86
N LEU A 56 -0.11 -6.87 10.55
CA LEU A 56 1.13 -7.46 10.03
C LEU A 56 2.35 -6.59 10.39
N GLY A 57 2.24 -5.27 10.26
CA GLY A 57 3.28 -4.33 10.71
C GLY A 57 3.59 -4.50 12.20
N ALA A 58 2.57 -4.54 13.05
CA ALA A 58 2.74 -4.77 14.49
C ALA A 58 3.37 -6.13 14.82
N ILE A 59 3.07 -7.18 14.03
CA ILE A 59 3.71 -8.51 14.17
C ILE A 59 5.19 -8.41 13.81
N VAL A 60 5.54 -7.73 12.71
CA VAL A 60 6.94 -7.53 12.31
C VAL A 60 7.70 -6.83 13.43
N GLU A 61 7.18 -5.73 13.98
CA GLU A 61 7.83 -5.01 15.09
C GLU A 61 8.03 -5.89 16.33
N ARG A 62 6.99 -6.65 16.69
CA ARG A 62 7.06 -7.54 17.85
C ARG A 62 8.10 -8.65 17.70
N VAL A 63 8.19 -9.23 16.51
CA VAL A 63 9.10 -10.37 16.23
C VAL A 63 10.54 -9.87 16.03
N SER A 64 10.72 -8.79 15.26
CA SER A 64 12.04 -8.24 14.98
C SER A 64 12.61 -7.42 16.14
N ARG A 65 11.77 -6.91 17.01
CA ARG A 65 12.10 -5.91 18.05
C ARG A 65 12.63 -4.61 17.47
N MET A 66 12.26 -4.30 16.24
CA MET A 66 12.59 -3.08 15.52
C MET A 66 11.31 -2.31 15.19
N LYS A 67 11.39 -1.00 15.03
CA LYS A 67 10.30 -0.24 14.40
C LYS A 67 10.16 -0.69 12.95
N LEU A 68 8.94 -0.69 12.43
CA LEU A 68 8.68 -1.17 11.07
C LEU A 68 9.50 -0.41 10.03
N GLY A 69 9.61 0.92 10.13
CA GLY A 69 10.42 1.74 9.22
C GLY A 69 11.89 1.33 9.22
N ASP A 70 12.49 1.12 10.41
CA ASP A 70 13.89 0.67 10.54
C ASP A 70 14.08 -0.73 9.95
N PHE A 71 13.13 -1.65 10.23
CA PHE A 71 13.16 -3.00 9.67
C PHE A 71 13.13 -2.99 8.14
N LEU A 72 12.22 -2.21 7.55
CA LEU A 72 12.11 -2.09 6.09
C LEU A 72 13.37 -1.45 5.49
N ALA A 73 13.91 -0.41 6.14
CA ALA A 73 15.12 0.25 5.70
C ALA A 73 16.31 -0.72 5.69
N GLU A 74 16.50 -1.52 6.74
CA GLU A 74 17.64 -2.43 6.84
C GLU A 74 17.49 -3.67 5.95
N ARG A 75 16.29 -4.21 5.83
CA ARG A 75 16.05 -5.50 5.17
C ARG A 75 15.68 -5.38 3.71
N ILE A 76 15.19 -4.22 3.27
CA ILE A 76 14.68 -4.03 1.91
C ILE A 76 15.32 -2.81 1.25
N PHE A 77 15.13 -1.59 1.80
CA PHE A 77 15.46 -0.38 1.06
C PHE A 77 16.96 -0.21 0.83
N LYS A 78 17.77 -0.32 1.88
CA LYS A 78 19.23 -0.22 1.78
C LYS A 78 19.84 -1.31 0.91
N PRO A 79 19.50 -2.62 1.10
CA PRO A 79 20.04 -3.68 0.25
C PRO A 79 19.68 -3.55 -1.23
N LEU A 80 18.50 -2.98 -1.54
CA LEU A 80 18.09 -2.73 -2.92
C LEU A 80 18.62 -1.40 -3.49
N GLY A 81 19.15 -0.51 -2.66
CA GLY A 81 19.58 0.83 -3.07
C GLY A 81 18.42 1.83 -3.27
N MET A 82 17.27 1.60 -2.62
CA MET A 82 16.10 2.49 -2.63
C MET A 82 16.31 3.65 -1.66
N SER A 83 17.09 4.65 -2.07
CA SER A 83 17.56 5.74 -1.20
C SER A 83 16.53 6.83 -0.92
N HIS A 84 15.44 6.88 -1.69
CA HIS A 84 14.34 7.84 -1.54
C HIS A 84 13.06 7.17 -1.01
N THR A 85 13.21 5.99 -0.39
CA THR A 85 12.08 5.24 0.17
C THR A 85 12.20 5.14 1.68
N ALA A 86 11.14 5.56 2.38
CA ALA A 86 11.09 5.51 3.83
C ALA A 86 9.66 5.30 4.35
N LEU A 87 9.55 4.73 5.54
CA LEU A 87 8.34 4.72 6.34
C LEU A 87 8.60 5.49 7.63
N GLU A 88 8.08 6.72 7.71
CA GLU A 88 8.24 7.61 8.86
C GLU A 88 6.94 7.66 9.66
N PRO A 89 6.85 6.97 10.79
CA PRO A 89 5.61 6.89 11.57
C PRO A 89 5.25 8.21 12.26
N GLU A 90 6.24 9.07 12.49
CA GLU A 90 6.02 10.35 13.16
C GLU A 90 5.58 11.43 12.16
N ILE A 91 4.35 11.90 12.29
CA ILE A 91 3.74 12.90 11.39
C ILE A 91 4.55 14.20 11.31
N ALA A 92 5.26 14.54 12.38
CA ALA A 92 6.07 15.77 12.46
C ALA A 92 7.46 15.64 11.82
N THR A 93 7.88 14.45 11.40
CA THR A 93 9.19 14.26 10.76
C THR A 93 9.24 14.98 9.43
N ILE A 94 10.27 15.79 9.24
CA ILE A 94 10.55 16.46 7.97
C ILE A 94 11.24 15.45 7.05
N ILE A 95 10.59 15.13 5.95
CA ILE A 95 11.16 14.28 4.89
C ILE A 95 11.68 15.23 3.80
N PRO A 96 12.99 15.26 3.54
CA PRO A 96 13.55 16.09 2.47
C PRO A 96 12.89 15.76 1.12
N ASP A 97 12.68 16.81 0.32
CA ASP A 97 12.12 16.72 -1.03
C ASP A 97 10.73 16.07 -1.16
N LEU A 98 10.03 15.90 -0.05
CA LEU A 98 8.66 15.37 -0.06
C LEU A 98 7.74 16.38 -0.77
N ALA A 99 7.12 15.94 -1.86
CA ALA A 99 6.12 16.73 -2.58
C ALA A 99 4.92 17.03 -1.67
N THR A 100 4.48 18.28 -1.66
CA THR A 100 3.26 18.66 -0.94
C THR A 100 2.03 18.07 -1.61
N GLY A 101 1.17 17.39 -0.83
CA GLY A 101 -0.09 16.84 -1.33
C GLY A 101 -1.20 17.88 -1.42
N TYR A 102 -2.05 17.77 -2.42
CA TYR A 102 -3.15 18.71 -2.69
C TYR A 102 -4.50 18.02 -2.83
N LEU A 103 -5.55 18.75 -2.40
CA LEU A 103 -6.96 18.46 -2.63
C LEU A 103 -7.54 19.53 -3.55
N GLY A 104 -8.69 19.22 -4.21
CA GLY A 104 -9.37 20.14 -5.10
C GLY A 104 -8.99 19.94 -6.56
N ASP A 105 -9.41 20.88 -7.39
CA ASP A 105 -9.24 20.92 -8.84
C ASP A 105 -9.17 22.36 -9.36
N ALA A 106 -9.14 22.53 -10.69
CA ALA A 106 -9.08 23.84 -11.30
C ALA A 106 -10.35 24.68 -11.11
N GLU A 107 -11.50 24.04 -10.88
CA GLU A 107 -12.80 24.74 -10.71
C GLU A 107 -13.01 25.19 -9.26
N THR A 108 -12.68 24.32 -8.30
CA THR A 108 -12.87 24.55 -6.86
C THR A 108 -11.65 25.16 -6.17
N GLY A 109 -10.53 25.26 -6.90
CA GLY A 109 -9.23 25.69 -6.39
C GLY A 109 -8.48 24.58 -5.65
N PHE A 110 -7.20 24.76 -5.48
CA PHE A 110 -6.32 23.81 -4.80
C PHE A 110 -6.07 24.22 -3.35
N ARG A 111 -6.05 23.23 -2.45
CA ARG A 111 -5.67 23.41 -1.05
C ARG A 111 -4.72 22.30 -0.62
N ARG A 112 -3.82 22.60 0.31
CA ARG A 112 -2.92 21.58 0.86
C ARG A 112 -3.73 20.50 1.58
N ALA A 113 -3.38 19.25 1.33
CA ALA A 113 -3.92 18.14 2.10
C ALA A 113 -3.22 18.06 3.46
N GLY A 114 -4.01 17.92 4.51
CA GLY A 114 -3.52 17.55 5.83
C GLY A 114 -3.69 16.06 6.05
N HIS A 115 -2.78 15.45 6.77
CA HIS A 115 -2.98 14.13 7.35
C HIS A 115 -2.50 14.17 8.79
N ALA A 116 -3.17 13.45 9.64
CA ALA A 116 -2.94 13.53 11.08
C ALA A 116 -2.97 12.15 11.77
N TYR A 117 -2.92 11.07 11.00
CA TYR A 117 -2.78 9.75 11.58
C TYR A 117 -1.42 9.11 11.24
N PRO A 118 -0.87 8.28 12.13
CA PRO A 118 0.46 7.71 11.98
C PRO A 118 0.51 6.74 10.79
N GLN A 119 1.67 6.62 10.20
CA GLN A 119 1.98 5.66 9.15
C GLN A 119 2.27 4.28 9.76
N GLY A 120 1.93 3.23 9.05
CA GLY A 120 2.13 1.87 9.51
C GLY A 120 2.21 0.85 8.38
N GLY A 121 1.95 -0.41 8.68
CA GLY A 121 1.99 -1.47 7.68
C GLY A 121 0.93 -1.34 6.57
N GLU A 122 -0.10 -0.57 6.80
CA GLU A 122 -1.21 -0.33 5.85
C GLU A 122 -0.94 0.77 4.84
N GLY A 123 0.02 1.67 5.12
CA GLY A 123 0.29 2.77 4.19
C GLY A 123 1.19 3.87 4.74
N GLY A 124 1.35 4.93 3.94
CA GLY A 124 2.16 6.10 4.30
C GLY A 124 3.64 6.00 3.92
N LEU A 125 4.05 4.93 3.26
CA LEU A 125 5.40 4.82 2.72
C LEU A 125 5.63 5.92 1.68
N THR A 126 6.71 6.68 1.82
CA THR A 126 7.18 7.65 0.83
C THR A 126 8.19 7.00 -0.09
N SER A 127 8.17 7.35 -1.38
CA SER A 127 9.08 6.77 -2.38
C SER A 127 9.22 7.66 -3.59
N SER A 128 10.10 7.30 -4.52
CA SER A 128 10.24 7.89 -5.85
C SER A 128 9.91 6.88 -6.95
N VAL A 129 9.72 7.37 -8.17
CA VAL A 129 9.53 6.50 -9.35
C VAL A 129 10.74 5.60 -9.55
N GLU A 130 11.95 6.14 -9.40
CA GLU A 130 13.21 5.42 -9.55
C GLU A 130 13.32 4.25 -8.57
N ASP A 131 13.00 4.49 -7.29
CA ASP A 131 13.04 3.45 -6.26
C ASP A 131 11.99 2.36 -6.52
N LEU A 132 10.79 2.72 -6.95
CA LEU A 132 9.76 1.75 -7.30
C LEU A 132 10.13 0.95 -8.56
N LEU A 133 10.89 1.52 -9.49
CA LEU A 133 11.46 0.76 -10.61
C LEU A 133 12.59 -0.18 -10.16
N ILE A 134 13.38 0.19 -9.13
CA ILE A 134 14.33 -0.72 -8.47
C ILE A 134 13.57 -1.88 -7.83
N TRP A 135 12.50 -1.60 -7.08
CA TRP A 135 11.61 -2.61 -6.51
C TRP A 135 11.02 -3.53 -7.58
N SER A 136 10.59 -2.97 -8.73
CA SER A 136 10.10 -3.78 -9.85
C SER A 136 11.15 -4.77 -10.36
N ARG A 137 12.39 -4.33 -10.57
CA ARG A 137 13.48 -5.19 -11.04
C ARG A 137 13.78 -6.35 -10.09
N HIS A 138 13.53 -6.16 -8.77
CA HIS A 138 13.68 -7.23 -7.79
C HIS A 138 12.73 -8.43 -8.05
N PHE A 139 11.57 -8.21 -8.72
CA PHE A 139 10.69 -9.31 -9.10
C PHE A 139 11.28 -10.20 -10.20
N ASP A 140 12.10 -9.65 -11.07
CA ASP A 140 12.70 -10.37 -12.19
C ASP A 140 14.08 -10.91 -11.85
N ARG A 141 14.78 -10.20 -10.95
CA ARG A 141 16.13 -10.54 -10.47
C ARG A 141 16.17 -10.42 -8.95
N PRO A 142 15.66 -11.43 -8.24
CA PRO A 142 15.65 -11.42 -6.77
C PRO A 142 17.05 -11.29 -6.20
N SER A 143 17.22 -10.34 -5.27
CA SER A 143 18.50 -10.06 -4.60
C SER A 143 18.38 -10.00 -3.07
N LEU A 144 17.15 -10.15 -2.55
CA LEU A 144 16.88 -10.27 -1.12
C LEU A 144 16.64 -11.73 -0.75
N GLU A 145 17.01 -12.11 0.46
CA GLU A 145 16.65 -13.39 1.02
C GLU A 145 15.32 -13.35 1.79
N PRO A 146 14.46 -14.35 1.65
CA PRO A 146 14.58 -15.49 0.73
C PRO A 146 14.39 -15.05 -0.73
N ASN A 147 15.18 -15.61 -1.64
CA ASN A 147 15.19 -15.22 -3.05
C ASN A 147 13.90 -15.56 -3.83
N ASP A 148 13.02 -16.36 -3.25
CA ASP A 148 11.69 -16.67 -3.78
C ASP A 148 10.61 -15.68 -3.31
N LEU A 149 10.98 -14.66 -2.54
CA LEU A 149 10.04 -13.66 -2.02
C LEU A 149 9.12 -13.05 -3.09
N PRO A 150 9.61 -12.59 -4.26
CA PRO A 150 8.72 -12.07 -5.30
C PRO A 150 7.70 -13.10 -5.79
N ALA A 151 8.11 -14.36 -5.95
CA ALA A 151 7.20 -15.44 -6.34
C ALA A 151 6.14 -15.70 -5.26
N GLN A 152 6.53 -15.67 -3.99
CA GLN A 152 5.59 -15.80 -2.86
C GLN A 152 4.57 -14.66 -2.83
N LEU A 153 4.98 -13.42 -3.13
CA LEU A 153 4.08 -12.26 -3.12
C LEU A 153 2.94 -12.40 -4.14
N VAL A 154 3.21 -12.99 -5.30
CA VAL A 154 2.21 -13.16 -6.38
C VAL A 154 1.56 -14.54 -6.40
N ALA A 155 1.99 -15.47 -5.55
CA ALA A 155 1.46 -16.83 -5.51
C ALA A 155 -0.06 -16.86 -5.31
N PRO A 156 -0.79 -17.71 -6.04
CA PRO A 156 -2.22 -17.89 -5.86
C PRO A 156 -2.59 -18.25 -4.42
N HIS A 157 -3.68 -17.67 -3.95
CA HIS A 157 -4.26 -17.99 -2.65
C HIS A 157 -5.79 -18.03 -2.82
N PRO A 158 -6.36 -19.19 -3.20
CA PRO A 158 -7.80 -19.32 -3.42
C PRO A 158 -8.56 -19.10 -2.12
N LEU A 159 -9.83 -18.76 -2.24
CA LEU A 159 -10.77 -18.72 -1.13
C LEU A 159 -11.12 -20.15 -0.69
N ALA A 160 -11.74 -20.28 0.48
CA ALA A 160 -12.08 -21.59 1.06
C ALA A 160 -13.03 -22.43 0.19
N ASP A 161 -13.81 -21.79 -0.67
CA ASP A 161 -14.69 -22.42 -1.66
C ASP A 161 -13.99 -22.78 -2.99
N GLY A 162 -12.68 -22.53 -3.09
CA GLY A 162 -11.87 -22.77 -4.28
C GLY A 162 -11.90 -21.66 -5.33
N HIS A 163 -12.73 -20.62 -5.15
CA HIS A 163 -12.74 -19.50 -6.08
C HIS A 163 -11.41 -18.73 -6.09
N ALA A 164 -11.05 -18.24 -7.26
CA ALA A 164 -9.84 -17.44 -7.42
C ALA A 164 -9.93 -16.14 -6.62
N ASN A 165 -8.90 -15.88 -5.84
CA ASN A 165 -8.71 -14.58 -5.20
C ASN A 165 -7.73 -13.76 -6.03
N HIS A 166 -8.17 -12.66 -6.60
CA HIS A 166 -7.33 -11.76 -7.41
C HIS A 166 -6.42 -10.85 -6.58
N TYR A 167 -6.61 -10.81 -5.28
CA TYR A 167 -5.71 -10.12 -4.36
C TYR A 167 -4.77 -11.14 -3.70
N ARG A 168 -3.48 -10.86 -3.77
CA ARG A 168 -2.44 -11.74 -3.24
C ARG A 168 -1.92 -11.19 -1.89
N ARG A 169 -0.62 -11.26 -1.67
CA ARG A 169 0.04 -10.72 -0.47
C ARG A 169 0.45 -9.27 -0.68
N GLY A 170 -0.55 -8.36 -0.69
CA GLY A 170 -0.35 -6.93 -0.92
C GLY A 170 -0.36 -6.52 -2.39
N LEU A 171 -0.62 -7.43 -3.32
CA LEU A 171 -0.65 -7.16 -4.76
C LEU A 171 -1.98 -7.64 -5.37
N ALA A 172 -2.55 -6.83 -6.23
CA ALA A 172 -3.67 -7.21 -7.09
C ALA A 172 -3.13 -7.82 -8.38
N VAL A 173 -3.80 -8.87 -8.84
CA VAL A 173 -3.49 -9.56 -10.10
C VAL A 173 -4.73 -9.52 -10.97
N GLY A 174 -4.58 -9.13 -12.23
CA GLY A 174 -5.71 -9.04 -13.16
C GLY A 174 -5.27 -9.00 -14.62
N PRO A 175 -6.20 -9.01 -15.59
CA PRO A 175 -5.88 -8.91 -16.99
C PRO A 175 -5.81 -7.47 -17.50
N LEU A 176 -4.93 -7.22 -18.47
CA LEU A 176 -4.94 -6.05 -19.35
C LEU A 176 -4.66 -6.53 -20.78
N ARG A 177 -5.63 -6.38 -21.69
CA ARG A 177 -5.51 -6.86 -23.08
C ARG A 177 -4.99 -8.30 -23.22
N GLY A 178 -5.45 -9.20 -22.35
CA GLY A 178 -5.03 -10.60 -22.34
C GLY A 178 -3.70 -10.90 -21.62
N LEU A 179 -2.94 -9.90 -21.24
CA LEU A 179 -1.72 -10.05 -20.45
C LEU A 179 -2.04 -9.97 -18.97
N GLN A 180 -1.31 -10.72 -18.14
CA GLN A 180 -1.43 -10.65 -16.69
C GLN A 180 -0.76 -9.37 -16.18
N THR A 181 -1.45 -8.66 -15.29
CA THR A 181 -0.90 -7.53 -14.54
C THR A 181 -0.71 -7.90 -13.07
N VAL A 182 0.28 -7.28 -12.45
CA VAL A 182 0.57 -7.36 -11.02
C VAL A 182 0.82 -5.94 -10.51
N GLY A 183 0.16 -5.52 -9.45
CA GLY A 183 0.37 -4.16 -8.97
C GLY A 183 -0.46 -3.81 -7.75
N HIS A 184 -0.33 -2.57 -7.30
CA HIS A 184 -1.15 -2.00 -6.24
C HIS A 184 -1.23 -0.48 -6.38
N GLY A 185 -2.40 0.07 -6.13
CA GLY A 185 -2.60 1.51 -6.04
C GLY A 185 -2.38 2.04 -4.63
N GLY A 186 -2.11 3.33 -4.51
CA GLY A 186 -2.01 4.05 -3.24
C GLY A 186 -2.99 5.22 -3.17
N LEU A 187 -3.64 5.34 -2.02
CA LEU A 187 -4.52 6.44 -1.69
C LEU A 187 -4.12 6.99 -0.32
N TRP A 188 -3.54 8.19 -0.31
CA TRP A 188 -3.19 8.93 0.89
C TRP A 188 -3.75 10.35 0.79
N PRO A 189 -3.99 11.07 1.89
CA PRO A 189 -4.44 12.46 1.80
C PRO A 189 -3.54 13.32 0.92
N GLY A 190 -4.07 13.80 -0.22
CA GLY A 190 -3.34 14.60 -1.20
C GLY A 190 -2.51 13.81 -2.21
N TYR A 191 -2.40 12.48 -2.09
CA TYR A 191 -1.58 11.68 -3.01
C TYR A 191 -2.37 10.53 -3.62
N ARG A 192 -1.99 10.17 -4.85
CA ARG A 192 -2.50 9.02 -5.59
C ARG A 192 -1.36 8.34 -6.30
N THR A 193 -1.26 7.03 -6.17
CA THR A 193 -0.18 6.26 -6.80
C THR A 193 -0.72 5.00 -7.47
N GLU A 194 0.00 4.53 -8.47
CA GLU A 194 -0.19 3.21 -9.07
C GLU A 194 1.17 2.63 -9.41
N PHE A 195 1.38 1.40 -8.99
CA PHE A 195 2.49 0.55 -9.40
C PHE A 195 1.89 -0.60 -10.21
N LEU A 196 2.20 -0.67 -11.49
CA LEU A 196 1.66 -1.65 -12.46
C LEU A 196 2.80 -2.36 -13.17
N ARG A 197 2.85 -3.68 -13.04
CA ARG A 197 3.77 -4.56 -13.79
C ARG A 197 2.98 -5.43 -14.75
N ILE A 198 3.54 -5.66 -15.92
CA ILE A 198 3.09 -6.61 -16.95
C ILE A 198 4.25 -7.54 -17.28
N PRO A 199 4.47 -8.61 -16.46
CA PRO A 199 5.66 -9.46 -16.59
C PRO A 199 5.83 -10.09 -17.99
N GLY A 200 4.73 -10.40 -18.67
CA GLY A 200 4.76 -11.05 -19.99
C GLY A 200 5.41 -10.22 -21.11
N VAL A 201 5.59 -8.91 -20.90
CA VAL A 201 6.24 -7.99 -21.84
C VAL A 201 7.31 -7.13 -21.16
N ASP A 202 7.73 -7.49 -19.96
CA ASP A 202 8.75 -6.78 -19.16
C ASP A 202 8.47 -5.28 -19.01
N LEU A 203 7.21 -4.92 -18.85
CA LEU A 203 6.77 -3.54 -18.72
C LEU A 203 6.39 -3.21 -17.26
N THR A 204 6.89 -2.09 -16.76
CA THR A 204 6.45 -1.51 -15.50
C THR A 204 6.09 -0.04 -15.69
N VAL A 205 4.93 0.34 -15.21
CA VAL A 205 4.47 1.72 -15.16
C VAL A 205 4.26 2.13 -13.72
N VAL A 206 4.89 3.23 -13.33
CA VAL A 206 4.74 3.83 -12.00
C VAL A 206 4.14 5.21 -12.15
N VAL A 207 3.07 5.49 -11.43
CA VAL A 207 2.45 6.81 -11.37
C VAL A 207 2.46 7.27 -9.91
N ILE A 208 3.08 8.41 -9.65
CA ILE A 208 3.04 9.10 -8.35
C ILE A 208 2.53 10.51 -8.59
N ALA A 209 1.42 10.86 -7.98
CA ALA A 209 0.80 12.17 -8.09
C ALA A 209 0.51 12.76 -6.71
N ASN A 210 0.83 14.03 -6.54
CA ASN A 210 0.54 14.81 -5.33
C ASN A 210 -0.79 15.58 -5.41
N LEU A 211 -1.76 15.01 -6.12
CA LEU A 211 -3.11 15.55 -6.27
C LEU A 211 -4.17 14.45 -6.08
N ALA A 212 -5.08 14.65 -5.14
CA ALA A 212 -6.07 13.65 -4.73
C ALA A 212 -7.13 13.32 -5.80
N THR A 213 -7.33 14.19 -6.78
CA THR A 213 -8.34 14.00 -7.85
C THR A 213 -7.83 13.24 -9.07
N ILE A 214 -6.51 12.97 -9.15
CA ILE A 214 -5.94 12.14 -10.21
C ILE A 214 -6.41 10.69 -10.08
N ASN A 215 -6.66 10.04 -11.22
CA ASN A 215 -6.90 8.60 -11.29
C ASN A 215 -5.65 7.88 -11.84
N PRO A 216 -4.72 7.46 -10.99
CA PRO A 216 -3.46 6.87 -11.42
C PRO A 216 -3.65 5.49 -12.06
N TRP A 217 -4.68 4.76 -11.66
CA TRP A 217 -5.03 3.47 -12.25
C TRP A 217 -5.35 3.58 -13.75
N ARG A 218 -6.17 4.58 -14.13
CA ARG A 218 -6.48 4.83 -15.55
C ARG A 218 -5.27 5.32 -16.31
N LEU A 219 -4.48 6.22 -15.71
CA LEU A 219 -3.28 6.77 -16.33
C LEU A 219 -2.23 5.70 -16.58
N ALA A 220 -1.91 4.85 -15.58
CA ALA A 220 -0.95 3.77 -15.75
C ALA A 220 -1.35 2.79 -16.85
N ARG A 221 -2.63 2.45 -16.94
CA ARG A 221 -3.13 1.55 -17.98
C ARG A 221 -3.17 2.19 -19.35
N ALA A 222 -3.48 3.47 -19.45
CA ALA A 222 -3.38 4.19 -20.73
C ALA A 222 -1.94 4.18 -21.26
N VAL A 223 -0.97 4.52 -20.40
CA VAL A 223 0.46 4.45 -20.78
C VAL A 223 0.87 3.03 -21.19
N ALA A 224 0.47 2.02 -20.40
CA ALA A 224 0.83 0.62 -20.70
C ALA A 224 0.20 0.06 -21.99
N VAL A 225 -0.83 0.70 -22.50
CA VAL A 225 -1.50 0.29 -23.75
C VAL A 225 -0.82 0.89 -24.98
N GLU A 226 -0.17 2.04 -24.82
CA GLU A 226 0.54 2.76 -25.87
C GLU A 226 2.03 2.35 -25.96
N ALA A 227 2.58 1.75 -24.89
CA ALA A 227 3.96 1.25 -24.86
C ALA A 227 4.12 -0.11 -25.55
#